data_808e08fd68685378e76be556ebb2be34
#
_entry.id   808e08fd68685378e76be556ebb2be34
#
_cell.length_a   1.000
_cell.length_b   1.000
_cell.length_c   1.000
_cell.angle_alpha   90.00
_cell.angle_beta   90.00
_cell.angle_gamma   90.00
#
_symmetry.space_group_name_H-M   'P 1'
#
loop_
_entity.id
_entity.type
_entity.pdbx_description
1 polymer ?
#
loop_
_entity_poly.entity_id
_entity_poly.type
_entity_poly.pdbx_seq_one_letter_code
_entity_poly.pdbx_strand_id
1 'polypeptide(L)'
;MSPTPRTDVLGRLARRNPRYAEAAYIFVLEALHDRIQQLQQPRHLTGAELAEAVRDLALVRFGPMARSVLRHWGVHSTSDMGNVVFLLVESGILIKQPTDTPEDFEDLFSFEEAFEKGYLWGG
;
A
#
# COMPACT_ATOMS: atom_id res chain seq x y z
N MET A 1 14.68 9.73 -25.50
CA MET A 1 13.91 8.56 -25.04
C MET A 1 12.82 8.98 -24.11
N SER A 2 11.64 8.51 -24.33
CA SER A 2 10.50 8.93 -23.52
C SER A 2 10.63 8.41 -22.09
N PRO A 3 10.02 9.10 -21.11
CA PRO A 3 10.01 8.63 -19.73
C PRO A 3 9.27 7.30 -19.63
N THR A 4 9.46 6.61 -18.51
CA THR A 4 8.78 5.35 -18.31
C THR A 4 7.27 5.57 -18.26
N PRO A 5 6.48 4.76 -18.97
CA PRO A 5 5.03 4.92 -18.95
C PRO A 5 4.44 4.79 -17.56
N ARG A 6 5.10 4.03 -16.69
CA ARG A 6 4.64 3.79 -15.33
C ARG A 6 4.51 5.07 -14.52
N THR A 7 5.48 5.97 -14.62
CA THR A 7 5.43 7.25 -13.90
C THR A 7 4.26 8.09 -14.38
N ASP A 8 4.05 8.13 -15.69
CA ASP A 8 2.93 8.87 -16.26
C ASP A 8 1.59 8.30 -15.81
N VAL A 9 1.48 6.98 -15.74
CA VAL A 9 0.24 6.32 -15.31
C VAL A 9 -0.09 6.67 -13.88
N LEU A 10 0.90 6.64 -12.98
CA LEU A 10 0.67 6.96 -11.57
C LEU A 10 0.26 8.40 -11.38
N GLY A 11 0.90 9.32 -12.08
CA GLY A 11 0.51 10.73 -12.02
C GLY A 11 -0.91 10.97 -12.49
N ARG A 12 -1.31 10.33 -13.59
CA ARG A 12 -2.68 10.44 -14.09
C ARG A 12 -3.68 9.82 -13.12
N LEU A 13 -3.31 8.68 -12.53
CA LEU A 13 -4.16 8.00 -11.56
C LEU A 13 -4.43 8.89 -10.36
N ALA A 14 -3.39 9.54 -9.84
CA ALA A 14 -3.53 10.44 -8.70
C ALA A 14 -4.40 11.65 -9.03
N ARG A 15 -4.29 12.18 -10.25
CA ARG A 15 -5.11 13.32 -10.68
C ARG A 15 -6.57 12.94 -10.83
N ARG A 16 -6.87 11.71 -11.27
CA ARG A 16 -8.24 11.22 -11.42
C ARG A 16 -8.87 10.86 -10.07
N ASN A 17 -8.04 10.50 -9.11
CA ASN A 17 -8.49 10.06 -7.79
C ASN A 17 -7.75 10.86 -6.73
N PRO A 18 -8.10 12.14 -6.56
CA PRO A 18 -7.35 13.04 -5.67
C PRO A 18 -7.45 12.67 -4.19
N ARG A 19 -8.26 11.69 -3.84
CA ARG A 19 -8.31 11.19 -2.47
C ARG A 19 -6.97 10.66 -2.00
N TYR A 20 -6.18 10.08 -2.92
CA TYR A 20 -4.89 9.49 -2.59
C TYR A 20 -3.78 10.22 -3.35
N ALA A 21 -2.71 10.56 -2.64
CA ALA A 21 -1.55 11.17 -3.25
C ALA A 21 -0.82 10.13 -4.11
N GLU A 22 -0.09 10.60 -5.11
CA GLU A 22 0.72 9.72 -5.96
C GLU A 22 1.68 8.87 -5.11
N ALA A 23 2.22 9.46 -4.04
CA ALA A 23 3.12 8.76 -3.13
C ALA A 23 2.49 7.51 -2.51
N ALA A 24 1.17 7.51 -2.29
CA ALA A 24 0.50 6.34 -1.73
C ALA A 24 0.59 5.15 -2.69
N TYR A 25 0.39 5.38 -3.97
CA TYR A 25 0.49 4.32 -4.98
C TYR A 25 1.91 3.79 -5.08
N ILE A 26 2.88 4.69 -5.09
CA ILE A 26 4.29 4.32 -5.16
C ILE A 26 4.68 3.48 -3.94
N PHE A 27 4.24 3.91 -2.76
CA PHE A 27 4.58 3.23 -1.51
C PHE A 27 4.02 1.81 -1.46
N VAL A 28 2.77 1.64 -1.88
CA VAL A 28 2.15 0.30 -1.92
C VAL A 28 2.92 -0.60 -2.88
N LEU A 29 3.31 -0.08 -4.05
CA LEU A 29 4.10 -0.86 -5.00
C LEU A 29 5.47 -1.24 -4.44
N GLU A 30 6.12 -0.32 -3.71
CA GLU A 30 7.39 -0.63 -3.07
C GLU A 30 7.25 -1.72 -2.01
N ALA A 31 6.20 -1.63 -1.20
CA ALA A 31 5.95 -2.62 -0.16
C ALA A 31 5.72 -4.01 -0.76
N LEU A 32 4.94 -4.07 -1.84
CA LEU A 32 4.69 -5.31 -2.56
C LEU A 32 6.00 -5.90 -3.08
N HIS A 33 6.78 -5.09 -3.76
CA HIS A 33 8.05 -5.51 -4.35
C HIS A 33 9.01 -6.03 -3.28
N ASP A 34 9.18 -5.27 -2.21
CA ASP A 34 10.10 -5.65 -1.13
C ASP A 34 9.69 -6.96 -0.47
N ARG A 35 8.39 -7.13 -0.20
CA ARG A 35 7.91 -8.34 0.45
C ARG A 35 8.08 -9.56 -0.45
N ILE A 36 7.82 -9.43 -1.75
CA ILE A 36 8.00 -10.54 -2.68
C ILE A 36 9.47 -10.95 -2.74
N GLN A 37 10.38 -9.98 -2.71
CA GLN A 37 11.81 -10.31 -2.73
C GLN A 37 12.28 -11.02 -1.46
N GLN A 38 11.56 -10.87 -0.36
CA GLN A 38 11.89 -11.57 0.88
C GLN A 38 11.41 -13.01 0.90
N LEU A 39 10.54 -13.39 -0.03
CA LEU A 39 10.04 -14.75 -0.11
C LEU A 39 11.10 -15.66 -0.75
N GLN A 40 11.16 -16.92 -0.28
CA GLN A 40 12.05 -17.90 -0.88
C GLN A 40 11.68 -18.18 -2.32
N GLN A 41 10.37 -18.22 -2.60
CA GLN A 41 9.86 -18.40 -3.95
C GLN A 41 8.88 -17.28 -4.23
N PRO A 42 9.11 -16.49 -5.28
CA PRO A 42 8.19 -15.40 -5.62
C PRO A 42 6.79 -15.93 -5.89
N ARG A 43 5.80 -15.23 -5.35
CA ARG A 43 4.39 -15.54 -5.55
C ARG A 43 3.55 -14.29 -5.32
N HIS A 44 2.28 -14.37 -5.67
CA HIS A 44 1.35 -13.28 -5.39
C HIS A 44 1.08 -13.22 -3.89
N LEU A 45 0.92 -12.00 -3.37
CA LEU A 45 0.54 -11.78 -1.98
C LEU A 45 -0.97 -11.74 -1.87
N THR A 46 -1.50 -12.20 -0.74
CA THR A 46 -2.90 -11.96 -0.40
C THR A 46 -3.07 -10.50 0.01
N GLY A 47 -4.33 -10.03 0.07
CA GLY A 47 -4.60 -8.67 0.54
C GLY A 47 -4.06 -8.44 1.94
N ALA A 48 -4.27 -9.41 2.84
CA ALA A 48 -3.76 -9.29 4.21
C ALA A 48 -2.24 -9.21 4.24
N GLU A 49 -1.56 -10.03 3.44
CA GLU A 49 -0.10 -10.00 3.37
C GLU A 49 0.41 -8.67 2.85
N LEU A 50 -0.28 -8.11 1.86
CA LEU A 50 0.13 -6.82 1.32
C LEU A 50 -0.09 -5.70 2.33
N ALA A 51 -1.22 -5.72 3.05
CA ALA A 51 -1.48 -4.71 4.08
C ALA A 51 -0.41 -4.77 5.17
N GLU A 52 -0.01 -5.98 5.58
CA GLU A 52 1.07 -6.14 6.55
C GLU A 52 2.41 -5.64 6.00
N ALA A 53 2.67 -5.86 4.72
CA ALA A 53 3.89 -5.37 4.09
C ALA A 53 3.93 -3.84 4.10
N VAL A 54 2.80 -3.21 3.80
CA VAL A 54 2.70 -1.74 3.85
C VAL A 54 2.93 -1.24 5.27
N ARG A 55 2.31 -1.90 6.25
CA ARG A 55 2.50 -1.55 7.66
C ARG A 55 3.97 -1.63 8.05
N ASP A 56 4.61 -2.74 7.74
CA ASP A 56 5.99 -2.98 8.16
C ASP A 56 6.95 -2.01 7.50
N LEU A 57 6.76 -1.74 6.22
CA LEU A 57 7.61 -0.77 5.52
C LEU A 57 7.42 0.63 6.09
N ALA A 58 6.17 0.99 6.41
CA ALA A 58 5.89 2.31 6.99
C ALA A 58 6.57 2.47 8.35
N LEU A 59 6.54 1.43 9.18
CA LEU A 59 7.20 1.48 10.48
C LEU A 59 8.71 1.61 10.34
N VAL A 60 9.31 0.87 9.41
CA VAL A 60 10.75 0.93 9.19
C VAL A 60 11.16 2.30 8.65
N ARG A 61 10.41 2.83 7.69
CA ARG A 61 10.80 4.05 6.99
C ARG A 61 10.46 5.33 7.75
N PHE A 62 9.31 5.34 8.42
CA PHE A 62 8.77 6.55 9.05
C PHE A 62 8.71 6.48 10.57
N GLY A 63 8.86 5.31 11.17
CA GLY A 63 8.82 5.15 12.62
C GLY A 63 7.53 5.73 13.21
N PRO A 64 7.66 6.56 14.26
CA PRO A 64 6.47 7.11 14.92
C PRO A 64 5.66 8.06 14.03
N MET A 65 6.20 8.47 12.88
CA MET A 65 5.49 9.32 11.94
C MET A 65 4.67 8.54 10.92
N ALA A 66 4.71 7.21 10.96
CA ALA A 66 4.09 6.38 9.93
C ALA A 66 2.62 6.70 9.69
N ARG A 67 1.82 6.78 10.77
CA ARG A 67 0.41 7.07 10.64
C ARG A 67 0.16 8.45 10.03
N SER A 68 0.94 9.44 10.47
CA SER A 68 0.81 10.80 9.95
C SER A 68 1.13 10.88 8.46
N VAL A 69 2.17 10.18 8.03
CA VAL A 69 2.54 10.18 6.61
C VAL A 69 1.45 9.53 5.77
N LEU A 70 0.97 8.36 6.18
CA LEU A 70 -0.09 7.67 5.44
C LEU A 70 -1.36 8.51 5.40
N ARG A 71 -1.71 9.15 6.52
CA ARG A 71 -2.88 10.03 6.58
C ARG A 71 -2.73 11.20 5.61
N HIS A 72 -1.55 11.77 5.55
CA HIS A 72 -1.27 12.86 4.63
C HIS A 72 -1.50 12.44 3.18
N TRP A 73 -1.23 11.17 2.86
CA TRP A 73 -1.46 10.62 1.53
C TRP A 73 -2.91 10.18 1.29
N GLY A 74 -3.77 10.32 2.28
CA GLY A 74 -5.18 9.93 2.16
C GLY A 74 -5.49 8.54 2.68
N VAL A 75 -4.50 7.83 3.19
CA VAL A 75 -4.68 6.44 3.64
C VAL A 75 -4.92 6.43 5.15
N HIS A 76 -6.15 6.14 5.56
CA HIS A 76 -6.56 6.19 6.97
C HIS A 76 -6.81 4.82 7.57
N SER A 77 -6.94 3.79 6.74
CA SER A 77 -7.32 2.45 7.20
C SER A 77 -6.83 1.41 6.21
N THR A 78 -6.95 0.13 6.60
CA THR A 78 -6.63 -0.95 5.68
C THR A 78 -7.57 -0.99 4.49
N SER A 79 -8.81 -0.54 4.66
CA SER A 79 -9.74 -0.41 3.52
C SER A 79 -9.21 0.58 2.50
N ASP A 80 -8.59 1.67 2.93
CA ASP A 80 -7.96 2.61 2.01
C ASP A 80 -6.79 1.97 1.26
N MET A 81 -6.01 1.12 1.95
CA MET A 81 -4.97 0.35 1.27
C MET A 81 -5.55 -0.48 0.13
N GLY A 82 -6.69 -1.13 0.40
CA GLY A 82 -7.40 -1.89 -0.62
C GLY A 82 -7.86 -1.03 -1.78
N ASN A 83 -8.37 0.16 -1.49
CA ASN A 83 -8.79 1.08 -2.54
C ASN A 83 -7.61 1.45 -3.44
N VAL A 84 -6.45 1.74 -2.85
CA VAL A 84 -5.24 2.04 -3.63
C VAL A 84 -4.87 0.86 -4.52
N VAL A 85 -4.89 -0.35 -3.96
CA VAL A 85 -4.56 -1.57 -4.70
C VAL A 85 -5.50 -1.76 -5.89
N PHE A 86 -6.80 -1.60 -5.68
CA PHE A 86 -7.77 -1.83 -6.76
C PHE A 86 -7.74 -0.74 -7.82
N LEU A 87 -7.36 0.48 -7.44
CA LEU A 87 -7.12 1.53 -8.43
C LEU A 87 -5.89 1.19 -9.28
N LEU A 88 -4.85 0.62 -8.67
CA LEU A 88 -3.69 0.15 -9.41
C LEU A 88 -4.04 -1.00 -10.37
N VAL A 89 -4.93 -1.89 -9.93
CA VAL A 89 -5.41 -2.98 -10.78
C VAL A 89 -6.20 -2.42 -11.98
N GLU A 90 -7.10 -1.48 -11.72
CA GLU A 90 -7.90 -0.88 -12.79
C GLU A 90 -7.04 -0.17 -13.82
N SER A 91 -5.93 0.41 -13.41
CA SER A 91 -5.03 1.10 -14.33
C SER A 91 -4.05 0.18 -15.04
N GLY A 92 -4.10 -1.13 -14.74
CA GLY A 92 -3.24 -2.11 -15.41
C GLY A 92 -1.86 -2.25 -14.82
N ILE A 93 -1.57 -1.57 -13.71
CA ILE A 93 -0.25 -1.66 -13.07
C ILE A 93 -0.11 -2.96 -12.28
N LEU A 94 -1.18 -3.39 -11.63
CA LEU A 94 -1.21 -4.66 -10.89
C LEU A 94 -2.18 -5.62 -11.52
N ILE A 95 -1.89 -6.92 -11.36
CA ILE A 95 -2.76 -8.00 -11.85
C ILE A 95 -3.58 -8.53 -10.69
N LYS A 96 -4.90 -8.49 -10.86
CA LYS A 96 -5.82 -9.02 -9.85
C LYS A 96 -5.85 -10.55 -9.94
N GLN A 97 -5.84 -11.21 -8.79
CA GLN A 97 -6.07 -12.64 -8.73
C GLN A 97 -7.58 -12.90 -8.68
N PRO A 98 -8.05 -14.06 -9.20
CA PRO A 98 -9.49 -14.34 -9.21
C PRO A 98 -10.15 -14.32 -7.85
N THR A 99 -9.40 -14.59 -6.79
CA THR A 99 -9.93 -14.62 -5.41
C THR A 99 -9.85 -13.28 -4.71
N ASP A 100 -9.22 -12.27 -5.33
CA ASP A 100 -9.04 -10.96 -4.68
C ASP A 100 -10.33 -10.17 -4.69
N THR A 101 -10.71 -9.65 -3.53
CA THR A 101 -11.89 -8.79 -3.38
C THR A 101 -11.53 -7.60 -2.50
N PRO A 102 -12.29 -6.48 -2.61
CA PRO A 102 -12.05 -5.33 -1.74
C PRO A 102 -12.21 -5.68 -0.26
N GLU A 103 -13.05 -6.65 0.07
CA GLU A 103 -13.29 -7.07 1.44
C GLU A 103 -12.06 -7.68 2.09
N ASP A 104 -11.11 -8.16 1.29
CA ASP A 104 -9.86 -8.71 1.81
C ASP A 104 -9.05 -7.70 2.62
N PHE A 105 -9.34 -6.42 2.45
CA PHE A 105 -8.65 -5.34 3.16
C PHE A 105 -9.45 -4.73 4.29
N GLU A 106 -10.66 -5.21 4.55
CA GLU A 106 -11.49 -4.62 5.59
C GLU A 106 -11.03 -5.04 6.98
N ASP A 107 -10.89 -4.05 7.86
CA ASP A 107 -10.64 -4.24 9.29
C ASP A 107 -9.52 -5.23 9.62
N LEU A 108 -8.45 -5.21 8.83
CA LEU A 108 -7.33 -6.12 9.08
C LEU A 108 -6.59 -5.74 10.35
N PHE A 109 -6.42 -4.44 10.60
CA PHE A 109 -5.83 -3.93 11.83
C PHE A 109 -6.17 -2.46 11.96
N SER A 110 -6.07 -1.96 13.19
CA SER A 110 -6.26 -0.55 13.49
C SER A 110 -4.95 0.19 13.26
N PHE A 111 -5.00 1.34 12.57
CA PHE A 111 -3.81 2.16 12.38
C PHE A 111 -3.28 2.70 13.71
N GLU A 112 -4.16 2.98 14.65
CA GLU A 112 -3.73 3.42 15.97
C GLU A 112 -2.89 2.35 16.64
N GLU A 113 -3.37 1.10 16.66
CA GLU A 113 -2.62 0.02 17.28
C GLU A 113 -1.36 -0.33 16.52
N ALA A 114 -1.44 -0.38 15.20
CA ALA A 114 -0.32 -0.80 14.39
C ALA A 114 0.82 0.22 14.39
N PHE A 115 0.50 1.51 14.28
CA PHE A 115 1.51 2.53 14.04
C PHE A 115 1.87 3.35 15.27
N GLU A 116 1.01 3.45 16.23
CA GLU A 116 1.28 4.22 17.44
C GLU A 116 1.64 3.33 18.61
N LYS A 117 0.75 2.40 18.95
CA LYS A 117 1.00 1.52 20.09
C LYS A 117 2.00 0.43 19.77
N GLY A 118 1.90 -0.17 18.59
CA GLY A 118 2.81 -1.23 18.18
C GLY A 118 4.24 -0.74 18.10
N TYR A 119 4.45 0.45 17.56
CA TYR A 119 5.79 1.02 17.44
C TYR A 119 6.41 1.25 18.82
N LEU A 120 5.64 1.85 19.73
CA LEU A 120 6.16 2.18 21.05
C LEU A 120 6.60 0.96 21.85
N TRP A 121 5.91 -0.14 21.70
CA TRP A 121 6.20 -1.35 22.47
C TRP A 121 7.01 -2.38 21.70
N GLY A 122 7.09 -2.23 20.39
CA GLY A 122 7.88 -3.12 19.55
C GLY A 122 9.32 -2.70 19.43
N GLY A 123 9.62 -1.50 19.89
CA GLY A 123 10.96 -0.95 19.78
C GLY A 123 11.94 -1.47 20.81
#